data_4523132dcf6b026dfc473f55c745f57c
#
_entry.id   4523132dcf6b026dfc473f55c745f57c
#
_cell.length_a   1.000
_cell.length_b   1.000
_cell.length_c   1.000
_cell.angle_alpha   90.00
_cell.angle_beta   90.00
_cell.angle_gamma   90.00
#
_symmetry.space_group_name_H-M   'P 1'
#
loop_
_entity.id
_entity.type
_entity.pdbx_description
1 polymer ?
#
loop_
_entity_poly.entity_id
_entity_poly.type
_entity_poly.pdbx_seq_one_letter_code
_entity_poly.pdbx_strand_id
1 'polypeptide(L)'
;MTSREEIKALLDTDQIYIADTPEMKQVQDAQQDLVFDFNACRPGQVEKKQDLCKKMFGSFGQGSWIEGPIRANWACNTYWGSKCYANFNLVLVDDGRIDIGDHTMFGPNVTIVTTGHTIRPDIRAYGTPQFTVPVSIGRNVWIGAGAIVMPGVSIGDNTVVGAGSLVTKDIPSDVVAYGHPCKVVRSINDHDYEYFWRDRRYQAPYDARPFRMD
;
A
#
# COMPACT_ATOMS: atom_id res chain seq x y z
N MET A 1 27.06 6.50 12.45
CA MET A 1 25.76 5.78 12.35
C MET A 1 25.15 6.19 11.04
N THR A 2 24.89 5.24 10.18
CA THR A 2 24.21 5.48 8.91
C THR A 2 22.80 5.97 9.21
N SER A 3 22.42 7.12 8.66
CA SER A 3 21.11 7.71 8.91
C SER A 3 20.02 6.95 8.15
N ARG A 4 18.77 7.07 8.60
CA ARG A 4 17.59 6.57 7.86
C ARG A 4 17.55 7.07 6.40
N GLU A 5 17.98 8.30 6.18
CA GLU A 5 18.01 8.93 4.85
C GLU A 5 19.09 8.33 3.95
N GLU A 6 20.27 8.02 4.49
CA GLU A 6 21.34 7.33 3.74
C GLU A 6 20.91 5.91 3.35
N ILE A 7 20.23 5.18 4.24
CA ILE A 7 19.69 3.85 3.91
C ILE A 7 18.61 3.97 2.85
N LYS A 8 17.70 4.93 2.98
CA LYS A 8 16.67 5.18 1.96
C LYS A 8 17.30 5.43 0.59
N ALA A 9 18.36 6.22 0.51
CA ALA A 9 19.06 6.47 -0.75
C ALA A 9 19.71 5.21 -1.34
N LEU A 10 20.13 4.25 -0.50
CA LEU A 10 20.60 2.95 -0.95
C LEU A 10 19.49 2.03 -1.47
N LEU A 11 18.30 2.11 -0.86
CA LEU A 11 17.14 1.33 -1.26
C LEU A 11 16.43 1.90 -2.49
N ASP A 12 16.50 3.21 -2.69
CA ASP A 12 15.89 3.94 -3.81
C ASP A 12 16.88 4.08 -4.98
N THR A 13 17.34 2.96 -5.50
CA THR A 13 18.37 2.88 -6.55
C THR A 13 17.90 2.02 -7.73
N ASP A 14 18.34 2.34 -8.94
CA ASP A 14 18.15 1.53 -10.15
C ASP A 14 19.03 0.27 -10.19
N GLN A 15 19.91 0.11 -9.18
CA GLN A 15 20.87 -0.97 -9.14
C GLN A 15 20.40 -2.10 -8.24
N ILE A 16 20.93 -3.29 -8.46
CA ILE A 16 20.83 -4.37 -7.47
C ILE A 16 21.75 -4.05 -6.29
N TYR A 17 21.28 -4.35 -5.09
CA TYR A 17 22.03 -4.14 -3.86
C TYR A 17 21.88 -5.34 -2.92
N ILE A 18 22.76 -5.41 -1.93
CA ILE A 18 22.66 -6.40 -0.84
C ILE A 18 22.11 -5.68 0.40
N ALA A 19 20.96 -6.14 0.88
CA ALA A 19 20.25 -5.51 2.01
C ALA A 19 20.73 -5.98 3.39
N ASP A 20 21.70 -6.88 3.46
CA ASP A 20 22.12 -7.54 4.70
C ASP A 20 23.41 -6.92 5.25
N THR A 21 23.35 -5.61 5.58
CA THR A 21 24.44 -4.97 6.35
C THR A 21 23.98 -4.73 7.79
N PRO A 22 24.93 -4.77 8.76
CA PRO A 22 24.60 -4.51 10.17
C PRO A 22 23.92 -3.15 10.39
N GLU A 23 24.31 -2.13 9.63
CA GLU A 23 23.75 -0.79 9.71
C GLU A 23 22.30 -0.76 9.22
N MET A 24 22.02 -1.39 8.09
CA MET A 24 20.67 -1.51 7.56
C MET A 24 19.79 -2.28 8.53
N LYS A 25 20.28 -3.39 9.07
CA LYS A 25 19.57 -4.20 10.06
C LYS A 25 19.21 -3.38 11.29
N GLN A 26 20.12 -2.59 11.84
CA GLN A 26 19.87 -1.76 13.01
C GLN A 26 18.74 -0.75 12.77
N VAL A 27 18.72 -0.09 11.61
CA VAL A 27 17.66 0.87 11.27
C VAL A 27 16.33 0.17 11.02
N GLN A 28 16.36 -0.98 10.33
CA GLN A 28 15.17 -1.78 10.10
C GLN A 28 14.54 -2.28 11.41
N ASP A 29 15.34 -2.79 12.32
CA ASP A 29 14.86 -3.25 13.64
C ASP A 29 14.18 -2.13 14.41
N ALA A 30 14.74 -0.91 14.41
CA ALA A 30 14.11 0.24 15.04
C ALA A 30 12.75 0.63 14.39
N GLN A 31 12.59 0.42 13.08
CA GLN A 31 11.31 0.62 12.42
C GLN A 31 10.30 -0.50 12.75
N GLN A 32 10.77 -1.74 12.79
CA GLN A 32 9.93 -2.88 13.14
C GLN A 32 9.47 -2.84 14.59
N ASP A 33 10.23 -2.25 15.52
CA ASP A 33 9.80 -2.00 16.88
C ASP A 33 8.56 -1.08 16.92
N LEU A 34 8.50 -0.04 16.06
CA LEU A 34 7.32 0.81 15.96
C LEU A 34 6.09 0.05 15.44
N VAL A 35 6.30 -0.85 14.47
CA VAL A 35 5.23 -1.73 13.94
C VAL A 35 4.77 -2.70 15.03
N PHE A 36 5.69 -3.26 15.80
CA PHE A 36 5.36 -4.12 16.93
C PHE A 36 4.54 -3.36 17.99
N ASP A 37 4.96 -2.17 18.39
CA ASP A 37 4.24 -1.33 19.35
C ASP A 37 2.83 -0.97 18.87
N PHE A 38 2.67 -0.66 17.57
CA PHE A 38 1.36 -0.43 16.96
C PHE A 38 0.46 -1.68 17.08
N ASN A 39 0.98 -2.85 16.73
CA ASN A 39 0.25 -4.11 16.77
C ASN A 39 -0.12 -4.54 18.21
N ALA A 40 0.66 -4.11 19.19
CA ALA A 40 0.40 -4.36 20.62
C ALA A 40 -0.65 -3.40 21.22
N CYS A 41 -1.07 -2.36 20.49
CA CYS A 41 -2.08 -1.43 20.97
C CYS A 41 -3.45 -2.10 21.10
N ARG A 42 -4.14 -1.84 22.21
CA ARG A 42 -5.56 -2.21 22.39
C ARG A 42 -6.44 -1.37 21.44
N PRO A 43 -7.61 -1.89 21.04
CA PRO A 43 -8.51 -1.16 20.12
C PRO A 43 -8.82 0.29 20.54
N GLY A 44 -9.07 0.52 21.82
CA GLY A 44 -9.41 1.85 22.34
C GLY A 44 -8.23 2.85 22.48
N GLN A 45 -6.99 2.45 22.20
CA GLN A 45 -5.82 3.33 22.27
C GLN A 45 -5.64 4.14 20.97
N VAL A 46 -6.67 4.88 20.58
CA VAL A 46 -6.76 5.59 19.29
C VAL A 46 -5.61 6.58 19.11
N GLU A 47 -5.39 7.46 20.08
CA GLU A 47 -4.34 8.49 20.03
C GLU A 47 -2.96 7.86 19.90
N LYS A 48 -2.67 6.84 20.72
CA LYS A 48 -1.39 6.12 20.64
C LYS A 48 -1.16 5.48 19.28
N LYS A 49 -2.19 4.86 18.69
CA LYS A 49 -2.10 4.29 17.32
C LYS A 49 -1.80 5.37 16.28
N GLN A 50 -2.48 6.50 16.34
CA GLN A 50 -2.25 7.62 15.44
C GLN A 50 -0.82 8.18 15.55
N ASP A 51 -0.31 8.32 16.77
CA ASP A 51 1.05 8.80 17.01
C ASP A 51 2.11 7.82 16.49
N LEU A 52 1.87 6.52 16.67
CA LEU A 52 2.75 5.48 16.13
C LEU A 52 2.74 5.49 14.59
N CYS A 53 1.57 5.62 13.95
CA CYS A 53 1.49 5.75 12.49
C CYS A 53 2.30 6.95 11.98
N LYS A 54 2.18 8.12 12.61
CA LYS A 54 2.97 9.31 12.24
C LYS A 54 4.47 9.14 12.43
N LYS A 55 4.89 8.30 13.38
CA LYS A 55 6.31 8.02 13.65
C LYS A 55 6.89 6.98 12.70
N MET A 56 6.15 5.94 12.39
CA MET A 56 6.66 4.81 11.61
C MET A 56 6.61 5.05 10.09
N PHE A 57 5.59 5.73 9.57
CA PHE A 57 5.45 5.96 8.14
C PHE A 57 6.24 7.18 7.64
N GLY A 58 6.56 7.21 6.35
CA GLY A 58 7.16 8.36 5.68
C GLY A 58 6.28 9.60 5.73
N SER A 59 4.96 9.40 5.57
CA SER A 59 3.91 10.36 5.90
C SER A 59 2.65 9.61 6.31
N PHE A 60 1.80 10.26 7.12
CA PHE A 60 0.49 9.72 7.50
C PHE A 60 -0.52 10.86 7.54
N GLY A 61 -1.34 10.96 6.49
CA GLY A 61 -2.26 12.07 6.28
C GLY A 61 -3.41 12.10 7.28
N GLN A 62 -3.96 13.28 7.47
CA GLN A 62 -5.03 13.53 8.44
C GLN A 62 -6.28 12.68 8.15
N GLY A 63 -6.86 12.09 9.17
CA GLY A 63 -8.07 11.28 9.07
C GLY A 63 -7.84 9.87 8.53
N SER A 64 -6.58 9.49 8.27
CA SER A 64 -6.26 8.12 7.87
C SER A 64 -6.28 7.17 9.06
N TRP A 65 -6.67 5.92 8.81
CA TRP A 65 -6.82 4.90 9.83
C TRP A 65 -6.36 3.52 9.35
N ILE A 66 -5.69 2.79 10.22
CA ILE A 66 -5.26 1.42 9.96
C ILE A 66 -5.79 0.51 11.07
N GLU A 67 -6.47 -0.57 10.69
CA GLU A 67 -6.78 -1.67 11.59
C GLU A 67 -5.57 -2.59 11.73
N GLY A 68 -5.18 -2.85 12.99
CA GLY A 68 -4.11 -3.80 13.23
C GLY A 68 -4.60 -5.26 13.21
N PRO A 69 -3.71 -6.24 13.08
CA PRO A 69 -2.27 -6.04 12.91
C PRO A 69 -1.88 -5.68 11.47
N ILE A 70 -0.70 -5.08 11.32
CA ILE A 70 -0.04 -4.85 10.03
C ILE A 70 1.34 -5.51 10.00
N ARG A 71 1.88 -5.68 8.80
CA ARG A 71 3.28 -6.06 8.57
C ARG A 71 3.90 -5.05 7.64
N ALA A 72 5.07 -4.56 7.99
CA ALA A 72 5.87 -3.70 7.13
C ALA A 72 7.33 -4.06 7.25
N ASN A 73 8.07 -4.01 6.15
CA ASN A 73 9.51 -4.28 6.17
C ASN A 73 10.26 -3.08 6.78
N TRP A 74 9.90 -1.89 6.34
CA TRP A 74 10.48 -0.63 6.79
C TRP A 74 9.44 0.33 7.36
N ALA A 75 8.20 0.28 6.93
CA ALA A 75 7.13 1.22 7.17
C ALA A 75 7.46 2.66 6.70
N CYS A 76 8.67 3.13 6.97
CA CYS A 76 9.10 4.49 6.67
C CYS A 76 9.21 4.83 5.18
N ASN A 77 9.19 3.85 4.31
CA ASN A 77 9.17 4.05 2.86
C ASN A 77 7.75 4.12 2.29
N THR A 78 6.73 4.00 3.14
CA THR A 78 5.32 4.12 2.75
C THR A 78 4.78 5.50 3.14
N TYR A 79 4.17 6.17 2.16
CA TYR A 79 3.64 7.54 2.27
C TYR A 79 2.12 7.51 2.08
N TRP A 80 1.40 7.85 3.14
CA TRP A 80 -0.06 7.86 3.16
C TRP A 80 -0.58 9.27 2.93
N GLY A 81 -1.54 9.40 2.02
CA GLY A 81 -2.40 10.56 1.92
C GLY A 81 -3.38 10.68 3.08
N SER A 82 -4.31 11.61 2.97
CA SER A 82 -5.35 11.88 3.98
C SER A 82 -6.59 11.02 3.77
N LYS A 83 -7.32 10.75 4.87
CA LYS A 83 -8.59 10.02 4.85
C LYS A 83 -8.50 8.61 4.24
N CYS A 84 -7.32 7.99 4.28
CA CYS A 84 -7.13 6.62 3.85
C CYS A 84 -7.60 5.63 4.91
N TYR A 85 -8.00 4.45 4.48
CA TYR A 85 -8.37 3.36 5.38
C TYR A 85 -7.68 2.07 4.99
N ALA A 86 -7.07 1.38 5.94
CA ALA A 86 -6.61 0.02 5.75
C ALA A 86 -7.25 -0.94 6.75
N ASN A 87 -7.80 -2.03 6.23
CA ASN A 87 -8.29 -3.13 7.04
C ASN A 87 -7.11 -3.98 7.56
N PHE A 88 -7.39 -4.92 8.45
CA PHE A 88 -6.38 -5.74 9.14
C PHE A 88 -5.55 -6.61 8.18
N ASN A 89 -4.35 -6.97 8.64
CA ASN A 89 -3.36 -7.76 7.91
C ASN A 89 -2.89 -7.12 6.60
N LEU A 90 -2.80 -5.80 6.54
CA LEU A 90 -2.07 -5.14 5.46
C LEU A 90 -0.59 -5.53 5.54
N VAL A 91 -0.01 -5.95 4.42
CA VAL A 91 1.40 -6.32 4.31
C VAL A 91 2.10 -5.36 3.34
N LEU A 92 3.15 -4.71 3.81
CA LEU A 92 3.97 -3.77 3.06
C LEU A 92 5.40 -4.32 2.98
N VAL A 93 5.80 -4.83 1.81
CA VAL A 93 7.19 -5.16 1.52
C VAL A 93 7.80 -3.91 0.89
N ASP A 94 8.00 -2.91 1.73
CA ASP A 94 8.30 -1.54 1.39
C ASP A 94 9.80 -1.22 1.49
N ASP A 95 10.63 -2.06 0.89
CA ASP A 95 12.06 -1.73 0.70
C ASP A 95 12.19 -0.49 -0.21
N GLY A 96 11.42 -0.41 -1.28
CA GLY A 96 11.24 0.79 -2.09
C GLY A 96 10.03 1.61 -1.67
N ARG A 97 9.85 2.75 -2.32
CA ARG A 97 8.79 3.71 -2.02
C ARG A 97 7.40 3.18 -2.38
N ILE A 98 6.43 3.40 -1.49
CA ILE A 98 5.00 3.22 -1.74
C ILE A 98 4.30 4.57 -1.52
N ASP A 99 3.66 5.09 -2.55
CA ASP A 99 2.82 6.28 -2.47
C ASP A 99 1.33 5.87 -2.50
N ILE A 100 0.55 6.39 -1.54
CA ILE A 100 -0.88 6.11 -1.40
C ILE A 100 -1.63 7.45 -1.40
N GLY A 101 -2.44 7.67 -2.42
CA GLY A 101 -3.26 8.87 -2.58
C GLY A 101 -4.41 8.95 -1.58
N ASP A 102 -4.94 10.16 -1.41
CA ASP A 102 -6.02 10.47 -0.48
C ASP A 102 -7.26 9.58 -0.71
N HIS A 103 -8.02 9.32 0.36
CA HIS A 103 -9.27 8.56 0.33
C HIS A 103 -9.14 7.09 -0.14
N THR A 104 -7.93 6.56 -0.29
CA THR A 104 -7.72 5.18 -0.72
C THR A 104 -8.04 4.19 0.39
N MET A 105 -8.69 3.09 0.02
CA MET A 105 -9.13 2.05 0.94
C MET A 105 -8.57 0.69 0.58
N PHE A 106 -8.11 -0.03 1.60
CA PHE A 106 -7.61 -1.40 1.48
C PHE A 106 -8.52 -2.37 2.25
N GLY A 107 -8.94 -3.44 1.58
CA GLY A 107 -9.54 -4.60 2.23
C GLY A 107 -8.52 -5.38 3.06
N PRO A 108 -8.98 -6.38 3.84
CA PRO A 108 -8.08 -7.19 4.65
C PRO A 108 -7.13 -8.04 3.78
N ASN A 109 -5.95 -8.35 4.34
CA ASN A 109 -4.94 -9.21 3.70
C ASN A 109 -4.41 -8.68 2.35
N VAL A 110 -4.44 -7.37 2.11
CA VAL A 110 -3.80 -6.79 0.92
C VAL A 110 -2.29 -6.81 1.12
N THR A 111 -1.56 -7.13 0.04
CA THR A 111 -0.09 -7.13 0.03
C THR A 111 0.40 -6.18 -1.06
N ILE A 112 1.33 -5.29 -0.70
CA ILE A 112 2.02 -4.40 -1.64
C ILE A 112 3.50 -4.72 -1.57
N VAL A 113 4.11 -4.98 -2.72
CA VAL A 113 5.51 -5.39 -2.83
C VAL A 113 6.25 -4.41 -3.74
N THR A 114 7.36 -3.88 -3.27
CA THR A 114 8.23 -2.99 -4.05
C THR A 114 9.56 -3.62 -4.40
N THR A 115 9.85 -4.82 -3.90
CA THR A 115 11.15 -5.46 -4.04
C THR A 115 11.06 -6.81 -4.73
N GLY A 116 12.17 -7.22 -5.31
CA GLY A 116 12.35 -8.54 -5.91
C GLY A 116 13.81 -8.97 -5.90
N HIS A 117 14.04 -10.23 -6.19
CA HIS A 117 15.36 -10.80 -6.35
C HIS A 117 15.68 -11.10 -7.82
N THR A 118 16.97 -11.17 -8.15
CA THR A 118 17.41 -11.50 -9.50
C THR A 118 16.94 -12.89 -9.91
N ILE A 119 16.45 -13.02 -11.15
CA ILE A 119 16.01 -14.32 -11.72
C ILE A 119 17.22 -15.23 -11.94
N ARG A 120 18.37 -14.67 -12.27
CA ARG A 120 19.62 -15.42 -12.47
C ARG A 120 20.03 -16.16 -11.20
N PRO A 121 20.10 -17.52 -11.23
CA PRO A 121 20.33 -18.33 -10.04
C PRO A 121 21.74 -18.16 -9.47
N ASP A 122 22.73 -17.96 -10.33
CA ASP A 122 24.13 -17.74 -9.95
C ASP A 122 24.32 -16.41 -9.19
N ILE A 123 23.66 -15.32 -9.63
CA ILE A 123 23.68 -14.05 -8.95
C ILE A 123 22.89 -14.11 -7.63
N ARG A 124 21.68 -14.73 -7.65
CA ARG A 124 20.84 -14.85 -6.45
C ARG A 124 21.51 -15.65 -5.33
N ALA A 125 22.35 -16.61 -5.66
CA ALA A 125 23.12 -17.39 -4.69
C ALA A 125 24.23 -16.57 -4.02
N TYR A 126 24.57 -15.39 -4.54
CA TYR A 126 25.66 -14.55 -4.06
C TYR A 126 25.12 -13.42 -3.17
N GLY A 127 24.89 -13.69 -1.88
CA GLY A 127 24.47 -12.67 -0.91
C GLY A 127 23.03 -12.18 -1.07
N THR A 128 22.17 -12.93 -1.76
CA THR A 128 20.74 -12.60 -1.94
C THR A 128 20.45 -11.19 -2.44
N PRO A 129 21.10 -10.73 -3.53
CA PRO A 129 20.90 -9.36 -4.03
C PRO A 129 19.43 -9.15 -4.43
N GLN A 130 18.97 -7.95 -4.16
CA GLN A 130 17.61 -7.52 -4.46
C GLN A 130 17.60 -6.19 -5.22
N PHE A 131 16.45 -5.84 -5.76
CA PHE A 131 16.18 -4.55 -6.39
C PHE A 131 14.82 -4.04 -5.91
N THR A 132 14.61 -2.75 -6.00
CA THR A 132 13.33 -2.12 -5.68
C THR A 132 12.77 -1.38 -6.89
N VAL A 133 11.44 -1.41 -7.02
CA VAL A 133 10.71 -0.59 -7.98
C VAL A 133 9.49 -0.01 -7.26
N PRO A 134 9.37 1.32 -7.16
CA PRO A 134 8.30 1.98 -6.43
C PRO A 134 6.91 1.59 -6.90
N VAL A 135 5.94 1.62 -5.99
CA VAL A 135 4.52 1.42 -6.27
C VAL A 135 3.77 2.72 -6.00
N SER A 136 2.90 3.12 -6.92
CA SER A 136 2.06 4.30 -6.79
C SER A 136 0.59 3.93 -6.85
N ILE A 137 -0.17 4.34 -5.85
CA ILE A 137 -1.62 4.13 -5.77
C ILE A 137 -2.28 5.51 -5.72
N GLY A 138 -3.14 5.79 -6.67
CA GLY A 138 -3.85 7.04 -6.84
C GLY A 138 -4.82 7.36 -5.72
N ARG A 139 -5.59 8.41 -5.89
CA ARG A 139 -6.63 8.86 -4.94
C ARG A 139 -7.92 8.07 -5.13
N ASN A 140 -8.65 7.88 -4.01
CA ASN A 140 -9.96 7.24 -4.02
C ASN A 140 -9.95 5.83 -4.66
N VAL A 141 -8.87 5.11 -4.48
CA VAL A 141 -8.73 3.73 -4.96
C VAL A 141 -9.30 2.78 -3.92
N TRP A 142 -10.03 1.77 -4.36
CA TRP A 142 -10.44 0.66 -3.49
C TRP A 142 -9.76 -0.62 -3.91
N ILE A 143 -8.89 -1.15 -3.05
CA ILE A 143 -8.22 -2.43 -3.26
C ILE A 143 -8.90 -3.49 -2.42
N GLY A 144 -9.51 -4.46 -3.08
CA GLY A 144 -10.26 -5.56 -2.47
C GLY A 144 -9.40 -6.53 -1.68
N ALA A 145 -10.05 -7.26 -0.77
CA ALA A 145 -9.41 -8.20 0.14
C ALA A 145 -8.49 -9.21 -0.58
N GLY A 146 -7.31 -9.45 -0.03
CA GLY A 146 -6.36 -10.46 -0.54
C GLY A 146 -5.72 -10.12 -1.89
N ALA A 147 -5.87 -8.90 -2.39
CA ALA A 147 -5.16 -8.46 -3.60
C ALA A 147 -3.66 -8.31 -3.33
N ILE A 148 -2.86 -8.59 -4.36
CA ILE A 148 -1.40 -8.44 -4.34
C ILE A 148 -1.01 -7.45 -5.43
N VAL A 149 -0.28 -6.39 -5.05
CA VAL A 149 0.27 -5.39 -5.97
C VAL A 149 1.77 -5.63 -6.10
N MET A 150 2.23 -5.85 -7.34
CA MET A 150 3.60 -6.21 -7.64
C MET A 150 4.50 -4.96 -7.83
N PRO A 151 5.83 -5.12 -7.74
CA PRO A 151 6.77 -4.01 -7.90
C PRO A 151 6.56 -3.24 -9.22
N GLY A 152 6.68 -1.93 -9.14
CA GLY A 152 6.61 -1.03 -10.29
C GLY A 152 5.20 -0.71 -10.80
N VAL A 153 4.17 -1.20 -10.15
CA VAL A 153 2.78 -0.96 -10.56
C VAL A 153 2.32 0.43 -10.16
N SER A 154 1.65 1.10 -11.09
CA SER A 154 0.87 2.32 -10.84
C SER A 154 -0.62 2.04 -11.00
N ILE A 155 -1.43 2.44 -10.01
CA ILE A 155 -2.90 2.33 -10.05
C ILE A 155 -3.48 3.75 -10.07
N GLY A 156 -4.25 4.06 -11.10
CA GLY A 156 -4.85 5.37 -11.31
C GLY A 156 -6.00 5.68 -10.34
N ASP A 157 -6.35 6.96 -10.26
CA ASP A 157 -7.40 7.50 -9.37
C ASP A 157 -8.76 6.81 -9.61
N ASN A 158 -9.61 6.77 -8.58
CA ASN A 158 -10.98 6.24 -8.60
C ASN A 158 -11.12 4.76 -9.00
N THR A 159 -10.03 4.02 -9.07
CA THR A 159 -10.01 2.65 -9.56
C THR A 159 -10.43 1.65 -8.47
N VAL A 160 -11.18 0.64 -8.87
CA VAL A 160 -11.53 -0.50 -8.02
C VAL A 160 -10.74 -1.72 -8.47
N VAL A 161 -9.92 -2.26 -7.56
CA VAL A 161 -9.24 -3.56 -7.73
C VAL A 161 -10.01 -4.62 -6.96
N GLY A 162 -10.55 -5.60 -7.66
CA GLY A 162 -11.35 -6.68 -7.05
C GLY A 162 -10.54 -7.59 -6.13
N ALA A 163 -11.23 -8.22 -5.18
CA ALA A 163 -10.61 -9.12 -4.20
C ALA A 163 -9.85 -10.28 -4.87
N GLY A 164 -8.73 -10.72 -4.27
CA GLY A 164 -7.90 -11.81 -4.75
C GLY A 164 -7.13 -11.51 -6.04
N SER A 165 -7.07 -10.27 -6.48
CA SER A 165 -6.38 -9.90 -7.72
C SER A 165 -4.87 -9.93 -7.57
N LEU A 166 -4.16 -10.37 -8.62
CA LEU A 166 -2.71 -10.21 -8.77
C LEU A 166 -2.42 -9.11 -9.78
N VAL A 167 -2.06 -7.91 -9.28
CA VAL A 167 -1.80 -6.74 -10.11
C VAL A 167 -0.32 -6.73 -10.52
N THR A 168 -0.07 -7.04 -11.79
CA THR A 168 1.28 -7.16 -12.37
C THR A 168 1.60 -6.10 -13.42
N LYS A 169 0.63 -5.20 -13.71
CA LYS A 169 0.74 -4.12 -14.69
C LYS A 169 -0.04 -2.93 -14.21
N ASP A 170 0.28 -1.76 -14.72
CA ASP A 170 -0.42 -0.53 -14.43
C ASP A 170 -1.92 -0.63 -14.75
N ILE A 171 -2.73 -0.03 -13.89
CA ILE A 171 -4.18 0.07 -14.03
C ILE A 171 -4.54 1.55 -14.21
N PRO A 172 -5.25 1.93 -15.28
CA PRO A 172 -5.65 3.30 -15.49
C PRO A 172 -6.69 3.77 -14.47
N SER A 173 -6.97 5.08 -14.45
CA SER A 173 -8.01 5.69 -13.62
C SER A 173 -9.43 5.28 -14.08
N ASP A 174 -10.40 5.41 -13.15
CA ASP A 174 -11.83 5.29 -13.40
C ASP A 174 -12.27 3.93 -13.97
N VAL A 175 -11.64 2.87 -13.52
CA VAL A 175 -11.94 1.50 -13.98
C VAL A 175 -12.21 0.53 -12.83
N VAL A 176 -12.86 -0.57 -13.18
CA VAL A 176 -12.93 -1.79 -12.38
C VAL A 176 -12.02 -2.84 -13.00
N ALA A 177 -11.05 -3.31 -12.22
CA ALA A 177 -10.06 -4.31 -12.63
C ALA A 177 -10.04 -5.47 -11.65
N TYR A 178 -9.95 -6.69 -12.13
CA TYR A 178 -9.78 -7.87 -11.26
C TYR A 178 -9.21 -9.08 -11.99
N GLY A 179 -8.86 -10.08 -11.23
CA GLY A 179 -8.40 -11.38 -11.74
C GLY A 179 -6.96 -11.72 -11.40
N HIS A 180 -6.53 -12.88 -11.84
CA HIS A 180 -5.20 -13.46 -11.62
C HIS A 180 -4.63 -14.00 -12.95
N PRO A 181 -3.85 -13.20 -13.72
CA PRO A 181 -3.44 -11.81 -13.47
C PRO A 181 -4.61 -10.82 -13.59
N CYS A 182 -4.49 -9.69 -12.87
CA CYS A 182 -5.47 -8.61 -12.87
C CYS A 182 -5.56 -7.95 -14.25
N LYS A 183 -6.78 -7.68 -14.71
CA LYS A 183 -7.06 -6.99 -15.98
C LYS A 183 -8.18 -5.98 -15.79
N VAL A 184 -8.13 -4.89 -16.52
CA VAL A 184 -9.27 -3.96 -16.65
C VAL A 184 -10.44 -4.72 -17.26
N VAL A 185 -11.57 -4.69 -16.59
CA VAL A 185 -12.81 -5.36 -17.01
C VAL A 185 -13.77 -4.37 -17.63
N ARG A 186 -13.89 -3.17 -17.05
CA ARG A 186 -14.76 -2.11 -17.55
C ARG A 186 -14.37 -0.75 -16.95
N SER A 187 -14.82 0.31 -17.57
CA SER A 187 -14.83 1.63 -16.95
C SER A 187 -15.94 1.73 -15.89
N ILE A 188 -15.76 2.63 -14.93
CA ILE A 188 -16.84 3.10 -14.04
C ILE A 188 -17.80 3.91 -14.90
N ASN A 189 -19.10 3.72 -14.73
CA ASN A 189 -20.13 4.31 -15.59
C ASN A 189 -21.39 4.69 -14.79
N ASP A 190 -22.39 5.26 -15.47
CA ASP A 190 -23.61 5.78 -14.84
C ASP A 190 -24.33 4.75 -13.97
N HIS A 191 -24.28 3.47 -14.32
CA HIS A 191 -24.83 2.41 -13.48
C HIS A 191 -24.21 2.39 -12.07
N ASP A 192 -22.90 2.64 -11.94
CA ASP A 192 -22.21 2.65 -10.66
C ASP A 192 -22.58 3.87 -9.79
N TYR A 193 -23.12 4.94 -10.40
CA TYR A 193 -23.66 6.10 -9.70
C TYR A 193 -25.12 5.92 -9.27
N GLU A 194 -25.85 5.00 -9.90
CA GLU A 194 -27.24 4.70 -9.55
C GLU A 194 -27.38 3.50 -8.60
N TYR A 195 -26.51 2.49 -8.74
CA TYR A 195 -26.60 1.23 -8.03
C TYR A 195 -25.34 0.92 -7.24
N PHE A 196 -25.50 0.66 -5.93
CA PHE A 196 -24.35 0.26 -5.09
C PHE A 196 -24.07 -1.25 -5.14
N TRP A 197 -25.05 -2.06 -5.55
CA TRP A 197 -24.91 -3.52 -5.68
C TRP A 197 -26.01 -4.11 -6.56
N ARG A 198 -25.65 -4.70 -7.68
CA ARG A 198 -26.62 -5.31 -8.64
C ARG A 198 -27.75 -4.35 -8.97
N ASP A 199 -29.01 -4.70 -8.55
CA ASP A 199 -30.24 -3.92 -8.73
C ASP A 199 -30.60 -3.02 -7.53
N ARG A 200 -29.72 -2.91 -6.53
CA ARG A 200 -29.94 -2.10 -5.33
C ARG A 200 -29.49 -0.67 -5.58
N ARG A 201 -30.44 0.22 -5.67
CA ARG A 201 -30.22 1.65 -5.88
C ARG A 201 -29.76 2.36 -4.63
N TYR A 202 -28.93 3.37 -4.81
CA TYR A 202 -28.65 4.33 -3.75
C TYR A 202 -29.94 5.02 -3.30
N GLN A 203 -29.99 5.37 -2.02
CA GLN A 203 -31.09 6.09 -1.38
C GLN A 203 -30.53 7.35 -0.72
N ALA A 204 -31.40 8.30 -0.38
CA ALA A 204 -30.99 9.49 0.36
C ALA A 204 -30.15 9.13 1.61
N PRO A 205 -29.05 9.82 1.88
CA PRO A 205 -28.58 11.05 1.21
C PRO A 205 -27.61 10.81 0.04
N TYR A 206 -27.45 9.58 -0.43
CA TYR A 206 -26.41 9.20 -1.40
C TYR A 206 -26.86 9.29 -2.87
N ASP A 207 -28.16 9.31 -3.13
CA ASP A 207 -28.78 9.30 -4.45
C ASP A 207 -28.66 10.62 -5.24
N ALA A 208 -28.26 11.71 -4.59
CA ALA A 208 -28.23 13.06 -5.17
C ALA A 208 -26.87 13.77 -5.10
N ARG A 209 -25.78 13.07 -4.77
CA ARG A 209 -24.48 13.73 -4.58
C ARG A 209 -23.52 13.48 -5.74
N PRO A 210 -23.12 14.51 -6.50
CA PRO A 210 -21.80 14.46 -7.09
C PRO A 210 -20.80 14.41 -5.93
N PHE A 211 -20.04 13.31 -5.81
CA PHE A 211 -18.96 13.20 -4.85
C PHE A 211 -17.93 14.29 -5.17
N ARG A 212 -17.83 15.32 -4.34
CA ARG A 212 -16.74 16.29 -4.41
C ARG A 212 -15.69 15.85 -3.40
N MET A 213 -14.52 15.48 -3.91
CA MET A 213 -13.32 15.36 -3.11
C MET A 213 -12.81 16.78 -2.82
N ASP A 214 -13.23 17.35 -1.70
CA ASP A 214 -12.66 18.59 -1.15
C ASP A 214 -11.40 18.26 -0.35
#